data_6989de1f376b80c8e76cd8063ae2dc04
#
_entry.id   6989de1f376b80c8e76cd8063ae2dc04
#
_cell.length_a   1.000
_cell.length_b   1.000
_cell.length_c   1.000
_cell.angle_alpha   90.00
_cell.angle_beta   90.00
_cell.angle_gamma   90.00
#
_symmetry.space_group_name_H-M   'P 1'
#
loop_
_entity.id
_entity.type
_entity.pdbx_description
1 polymer ?
#
loop_
_entity_poly.entity_id
_entity_poly.type
_entity_poly.pdbx_seq_one_letter_code
_entity_poly.pdbx_strand_id
1 'polypeptide(L)'
;MKNNEIVPYSYPIRDINFIMPDKPKEASAKVIKELQNSYNKCCFLDEIGQVWFEAEKLHSILRTTKINAKFYIDRISDESKLYFNNEVYILGYEIIKIIDKFIQGEATGKRTIYLRFSEAIYKAIRDTPEAQVLRTKYQITLKEERKKLKNKRIKKYKIKKDELTDNALIKHRAEFSHIRSFAIFKDIADDIENGLIVNKSTHEIITKEGINDEDELLILCKEKGWKTDWYNKFKRYFELN
;
A
#
# COMPACT_ATOMS: atom_id res chain seq x y z
N MET A 1 -8.78 14.01 13.31
CA MET A 1 -8.87 12.54 13.42
C MET A 1 -7.53 12.05 13.94
N LYS A 2 -7.48 11.03 14.81
CA LYS A 2 -6.21 10.42 15.19
C LYS A 2 -5.59 9.83 13.92
N ASN A 3 -4.42 10.33 13.53
CA ASN A 3 -3.57 9.61 12.59
C ASN A 3 -3.42 8.21 13.17
N ASN A 4 -4.01 7.20 12.54
CA ASN A 4 -3.63 5.83 12.79
C ASN A 4 -2.22 5.69 12.23
N GLU A 5 -1.23 6.06 13.05
CA GLU A 5 0.16 5.75 12.74
C GLU A 5 0.22 4.23 12.58
N ILE A 6 0.57 3.82 11.37
CA ILE A 6 0.80 2.39 11.10
C ILE A 6 1.93 1.97 12.01
N VAL A 7 1.65 1.03 12.92
CA VAL A 7 2.65 0.48 13.83
C VAL A 7 3.22 -0.79 13.19
N PRO A 8 4.42 -0.74 12.60
CA PRO A 8 4.96 -1.82 11.78
C PRO A 8 5.24 -3.11 12.56
N TYR A 9 5.25 -3.04 13.88
CA TYR A 9 5.57 -4.16 14.78
C TYR A 9 4.36 -4.68 15.56
N SER A 10 3.13 -4.40 15.13
CA SER A 10 1.91 -4.81 15.86
C SER A 10 1.88 -6.31 16.13
N TYR A 11 2.34 -7.13 15.17
CA TYR A 11 2.33 -8.58 15.29
C TYR A 11 3.70 -9.15 14.89
N PRO A 12 4.60 -9.46 15.87
CA PRO A 12 5.84 -10.18 15.59
C PRO A 12 5.57 -11.53 14.95
N ILE A 13 6.34 -11.91 13.94
CA ILE A 13 6.11 -13.16 13.21
C ILE A 13 6.21 -14.40 14.08
N ARG A 14 7.02 -14.38 15.13
CA ARG A 14 7.11 -15.49 16.09
C ARG A 14 5.78 -15.81 16.80
N ASP A 15 4.85 -14.84 16.84
CA ASP A 15 3.54 -14.96 17.49
C ASP A 15 2.42 -15.29 16.48
N ILE A 16 2.77 -15.43 15.19
CA ILE A 16 1.86 -15.77 14.11
C ILE A 16 2.08 -17.21 13.70
N ASN A 17 0.98 -17.96 13.58
CA ASN A 17 1.04 -19.35 13.14
C ASN A 17 1.08 -19.41 11.62
N PHE A 18 2.21 -19.80 11.04
CA PHE A 18 2.36 -20.04 9.62
C PHE A 18 3.12 -21.35 9.34
N ILE A 19 2.84 -21.93 8.20
CA ILE A 19 3.54 -23.15 7.78
C ILE A 19 4.88 -22.79 7.18
N MET A 20 5.95 -23.17 7.88
CA MET A 20 7.30 -22.98 7.38
C MET A 20 7.50 -23.77 6.08
N PRO A 21 8.03 -23.16 5.03
CA PRO A 21 8.33 -23.87 3.79
C PRO A 21 9.31 -25.04 4.00
N ASP A 22 9.18 -26.08 3.18
CA ASP A 22 10.08 -27.22 3.20
C ASP A 22 11.51 -26.81 2.94
N LYS A 23 12.42 -27.37 3.73
CA LYS A 23 13.86 -27.14 3.56
C LYS A 23 14.31 -27.66 2.20
N PRO A 24 14.98 -26.80 1.37
CA PRO A 24 15.57 -27.28 0.12
C PRO A 24 16.61 -28.39 0.36
N LYS A 25 16.59 -29.44 -0.46
CA LYS A 25 17.44 -30.64 -0.29
C LYS A 25 18.95 -30.29 -0.17
N GLU A 26 19.41 -29.33 -0.97
CA GLU A 26 20.82 -28.93 -1.03
C GLU A 26 21.19 -27.84 0.02
N ALA A 27 20.24 -27.39 0.83
CA ALA A 27 20.46 -26.30 1.78
C ALA A 27 21.10 -26.81 3.08
N SER A 28 22.09 -26.09 3.60
CA SER A 28 22.65 -26.32 4.91
C SER A 28 21.64 -26.04 6.02
N ALA A 29 21.47 -26.99 6.95
CA ALA A 29 20.57 -26.83 8.09
C ALA A 29 20.92 -25.61 8.95
N LYS A 30 22.21 -25.29 9.11
CA LYS A 30 22.70 -24.11 9.84
C LYS A 30 22.17 -22.83 9.21
N VAL A 31 22.27 -22.68 7.88
CA VAL A 31 21.84 -21.47 7.17
C VAL A 31 20.33 -21.33 7.16
N ILE A 32 19.61 -22.45 7.04
CA ILE A 32 18.13 -22.44 7.13
C ILE A 32 17.69 -21.95 8.51
N LYS A 33 18.29 -22.46 9.58
CA LYS A 33 18.00 -22.01 10.95
C LYS A 33 18.34 -20.54 11.17
N GLU A 34 19.44 -20.05 10.59
CA GLU A 34 19.83 -18.64 10.61
C GLU A 34 18.75 -17.76 9.94
N LEU A 35 18.27 -18.15 8.76
CA LEU A 35 17.19 -17.44 8.06
C LEU A 35 15.91 -17.41 8.89
N GLN A 36 15.45 -18.57 9.40
CA GLN A 36 14.27 -18.66 10.26
C GLN A 36 14.38 -17.75 11.48
N ASN A 37 15.53 -17.78 12.17
CA ASN A 37 15.78 -16.92 13.32
C ASN A 37 15.77 -15.43 12.95
N SER A 38 16.28 -15.08 11.76
CA SER A 38 16.28 -13.70 11.28
C SER A 38 14.87 -13.20 11.00
N TYR A 39 14.01 -14.01 10.35
CA TYR A 39 12.60 -13.70 10.17
C TYR A 39 11.88 -13.51 11.49
N ASN A 40 12.05 -14.43 12.44
CA ASN A 40 11.44 -14.35 13.77
C ASN A 40 11.83 -13.09 14.57
N LYS A 41 13.03 -12.56 14.30
CA LYS A 41 13.54 -11.39 15.02
C LYS A 41 13.19 -10.05 14.40
N CYS A 42 13.10 -9.97 13.07
CA CYS A 42 12.99 -8.70 12.39
C CYS A 42 11.79 -8.59 11.44
N CYS A 43 10.93 -9.60 11.39
CA CYS A 43 9.76 -9.57 10.53
C CYS A 43 8.48 -9.42 11.36
N PHE A 44 7.57 -8.56 10.90
CA PHE A 44 6.35 -8.17 11.60
C PHE A 44 5.20 -8.04 10.61
N LEU A 45 3.97 -8.16 11.11
CA LEU A 45 2.76 -7.69 10.42
C LEU A 45 2.26 -6.43 11.11
N ASP A 46 1.78 -5.47 10.31
CA ASP A 46 1.03 -4.34 10.82
C ASP A 46 -0.47 -4.63 10.98
N GLU A 47 -1.22 -3.64 11.47
CA GLU A 47 -2.67 -3.75 11.68
C GLU A 47 -3.49 -3.91 10.40
N ILE A 48 -2.90 -3.62 9.24
CA ILE A 48 -3.54 -3.78 7.93
C ILE A 48 -3.04 -5.02 7.17
N GLY A 49 -2.25 -5.87 7.83
CA GLY A 49 -1.75 -7.14 7.29
C GLY A 49 -0.62 -6.99 6.27
N GLN A 50 0.14 -5.88 6.30
CA GLN A 50 1.36 -5.73 5.53
C GLN A 50 2.55 -6.29 6.31
N VAL A 51 3.50 -6.84 5.57
CA VAL A 51 4.75 -7.37 6.13
C VAL A 51 5.80 -6.27 6.17
N TRP A 52 6.43 -6.10 7.34
CA TRP A 52 7.50 -5.16 7.58
C TRP A 52 8.75 -5.85 8.08
N PHE A 53 9.91 -5.27 7.82
CA PHE A 53 11.19 -5.75 8.32
C PHE A 53 11.97 -4.64 9.00
N GLU A 54 12.52 -4.92 10.17
CA GLU A 54 13.54 -4.09 10.82
C GLU A 54 14.83 -4.12 10.01
N ALA A 55 15.36 -2.96 9.64
CA ALA A 55 16.45 -2.82 8.69
C ALA A 55 17.78 -3.42 9.16
N GLU A 56 18.10 -3.37 10.46
CA GLU A 56 19.41 -3.74 10.99
C GLU A 56 19.79 -5.20 10.69
N LYS A 57 18.80 -6.11 10.67
CA LYS A 57 19.04 -7.56 10.55
C LYS A 57 18.82 -8.11 9.14
N LEU A 58 18.52 -7.25 8.18
CA LEU A 58 18.20 -7.67 6.81
C LEU A 58 19.35 -8.35 6.05
N HIS A 59 20.59 -8.09 6.41
CA HIS A 59 21.75 -8.72 5.76
C HIS A 59 21.69 -10.25 5.75
N SER A 60 21.18 -10.87 6.83
CA SER A 60 21.02 -12.33 6.91
C SER A 60 19.94 -12.83 5.95
N ILE A 61 18.79 -12.12 5.85
CA ILE A 61 17.66 -12.44 4.95
C ILE A 61 18.09 -12.29 3.49
N LEU A 62 18.83 -11.20 3.18
CA LEU A 62 19.36 -10.91 1.85
C LEU A 62 20.59 -11.74 1.48
N ARG A 63 21.12 -12.57 2.42
CA ARG A 63 22.32 -13.38 2.22
C ARG A 63 23.49 -12.58 1.66
N THR A 64 23.77 -11.44 2.30
CA THR A 64 24.81 -10.49 1.91
C THR A 64 25.52 -9.90 3.13
N THR A 65 26.54 -9.06 2.93
CA THR A 65 27.21 -8.36 4.01
C THR A 65 26.33 -7.21 4.55
N LYS A 66 26.56 -6.77 5.80
CA LYS A 66 25.87 -5.62 6.39
C LYS A 66 26.00 -4.35 5.54
N ILE A 67 27.20 -4.10 5.02
CA ILE A 67 27.51 -2.92 4.19
C ILE A 67 26.68 -2.97 2.88
N ASN A 68 26.66 -4.13 2.22
CA ASN A 68 25.90 -4.29 0.99
C ASN A 68 24.39 -4.22 1.22
N ALA A 69 23.90 -4.82 2.31
CA ALA A 69 22.48 -4.67 2.68
C ALA A 69 22.10 -3.20 2.88
N LYS A 70 22.91 -2.45 3.66
CA LYS A 70 22.69 -1.02 3.87
C LYS A 70 22.65 -0.23 2.57
N PHE A 71 23.56 -0.49 1.63
CA PHE A 71 23.58 0.15 0.31
C PHE A 71 22.26 0.00 -0.46
N TYR A 72 21.62 -1.17 -0.41
CA TYR A 72 20.32 -1.38 -1.05
C TYR A 72 19.18 -0.75 -0.27
N ILE A 73 19.22 -0.82 1.06
CA ILE A 73 18.22 -0.25 1.95
C ILE A 73 18.16 1.28 1.83
N ASP A 74 19.30 1.94 1.77
CA ASP A 74 19.39 3.41 1.66
C ASP A 74 18.75 3.93 0.36
N ARG A 75 18.67 3.10 -0.68
CA ARG A 75 18.04 3.42 -1.99
C ARG A 75 16.55 3.16 -2.08
N ILE A 76 15.95 2.54 -1.08
CA ILE A 76 14.51 2.37 -1.02
C ILE A 76 13.87 3.74 -0.78
N SER A 77 12.76 4.04 -1.46
CA SER A 77 11.99 5.27 -1.27
C SER A 77 11.54 5.41 0.19
N ASP A 78 11.54 6.65 0.71
CA ASP A 78 11.07 6.93 2.07
C ASP A 78 9.59 6.58 2.27
N GLU A 79 8.77 6.57 1.22
CA GLU A 79 7.39 6.09 1.27
C GLU A 79 7.25 4.60 1.66
N SER A 80 8.32 3.82 1.45
CA SER A 80 8.38 2.39 1.81
C SER A 80 9.13 2.15 3.12
N LYS A 81 9.43 3.21 3.87
CA LYS A 81 10.13 3.18 5.17
C LYS A 81 9.27 3.81 6.25
N LEU A 82 9.37 3.27 7.45
CA LEU A 82 8.85 3.88 8.67
C LEU A 82 9.99 4.03 9.68
N TYR A 83 10.08 5.19 10.27
CA TYR A 83 11.06 5.51 11.30
C TYR A 83 10.36 5.55 12.66
N PHE A 84 10.72 4.63 13.56
CA PHE A 84 10.10 4.55 14.87
C PHE A 84 11.11 4.10 15.93
N ASN A 85 11.17 4.81 17.06
CA ASN A 85 12.08 4.51 18.19
C ASN A 85 13.56 4.33 17.78
N ASN A 86 14.08 5.17 16.88
CA ASN A 86 15.40 5.08 16.28
C ASN A 86 15.66 3.82 15.41
N GLU A 87 14.61 3.05 15.14
CA GLU A 87 14.67 1.92 14.23
C GLU A 87 14.01 2.27 12.88
N VAL A 88 14.50 1.61 11.83
CA VAL A 88 13.95 1.77 10.47
C VAL A 88 13.25 0.48 10.09
N TYR A 89 11.99 0.59 9.72
CA TYR A 89 11.18 -0.53 9.20
C TYR A 89 10.96 -0.34 7.72
N ILE A 90 11.02 -1.44 6.97
CA ILE A 90 10.94 -1.45 5.51
C ILE A 90 9.81 -2.37 5.08
N LEU A 91 8.98 -1.91 4.14
CA LEU A 91 7.93 -2.72 3.55
C LEU A 91 8.49 -4.00 2.92
N GLY A 92 7.86 -5.12 3.25
CA GLY A 92 8.34 -6.44 2.87
C GLY A 92 8.48 -6.64 1.37
N TYR A 93 7.61 -6.03 0.55
CA TYR A 93 7.72 -6.14 -0.90
C TYR A 93 9.01 -5.53 -1.47
N GLU A 94 9.57 -4.49 -0.83
CA GLU A 94 10.86 -3.91 -1.24
C GLU A 94 12.00 -4.90 -1.00
N ILE A 95 11.93 -5.63 0.10
CA ILE A 95 12.93 -6.68 0.39
C ILE A 95 12.86 -7.80 -0.64
N ILE A 96 11.66 -8.16 -1.09
CA ILE A 96 11.50 -9.16 -2.15
C ILE A 96 12.02 -8.67 -3.50
N LYS A 97 11.86 -7.40 -3.84
CA LYS A 97 12.48 -6.81 -5.05
C LYS A 97 14.02 -6.94 -5.01
N ILE A 98 14.63 -6.70 -3.84
CA ILE A 98 16.08 -6.86 -3.68
C ILE A 98 16.48 -8.33 -3.80
N ILE A 99 15.74 -9.25 -3.18
CA ILE A 99 15.97 -10.70 -3.29
C ILE A 99 15.89 -11.13 -4.76
N ASP A 100 14.86 -10.73 -5.48
CA ASP A 100 14.69 -11.06 -6.89
C ASP A 100 15.83 -10.50 -7.75
N LYS A 101 16.21 -9.24 -7.54
CA LYS A 101 17.37 -8.63 -8.19
C LYS A 101 18.65 -9.45 -7.97
N PHE A 102 18.89 -9.93 -6.76
CA PHE A 102 20.05 -10.77 -6.47
C PHE A 102 19.97 -12.13 -7.18
N ILE A 103 18.79 -12.74 -7.23
CA ILE A 103 18.57 -14.01 -7.91
C ILE A 103 18.82 -13.88 -9.41
N GLN A 104 18.33 -12.79 -10.03
CA GLN A 104 18.45 -12.58 -11.48
C GLN A 104 19.86 -12.14 -11.92
N GLY A 105 20.56 -11.35 -11.09
CA GLY A 105 21.80 -10.69 -11.51
C GLY A 105 23.08 -11.21 -10.87
N GLU A 106 23.03 -11.57 -9.58
CA GLU A 106 24.28 -11.77 -8.81
C GLU A 106 24.36 -13.11 -8.08
N ALA A 107 23.23 -13.77 -7.85
CA ALA A 107 23.21 -14.99 -7.06
C ALA A 107 23.51 -16.22 -7.92
N THR A 108 24.52 -16.95 -7.52
CA THR A 108 24.91 -18.22 -8.15
C THR A 108 24.97 -19.35 -7.12
N GLY A 109 24.73 -20.57 -7.56
CA GLY A 109 24.87 -21.77 -6.74
C GLY A 109 24.01 -21.74 -5.47
N LYS A 110 24.62 -22.06 -4.32
CA LYS A 110 23.91 -22.20 -3.04
C LYS A 110 23.25 -20.90 -2.54
N ARG A 111 23.76 -19.73 -2.91
CA ARG A 111 23.17 -18.45 -2.52
C ARG A 111 21.76 -18.30 -3.11
N THR A 112 21.56 -18.67 -4.35
CA THR A 112 20.22 -18.67 -5.01
C THR A 112 19.23 -19.53 -4.25
N ILE A 113 19.63 -20.72 -3.80
CA ILE A 113 18.77 -21.64 -3.03
C ILE A 113 18.28 -20.95 -1.73
N TYR A 114 19.17 -20.28 -1.02
CA TYR A 114 18.83 -19.58 0.21
C TYR A 114 17.95 -18.35 -0.01
N LEU A 115 18.16 -17.60 -1.08
CA LEU A 115 17.33 -16.47 -1.45
C LEU A 115 15.92 -16.92 -1.85
N ARG A 116 15.79 -18.01 -2.62
CA ARG A 116 14.49 -18.61 -2.95
C ARG A 116 13.78 -19.14 -1.70
N PHE A 117 14.49 -19.70 -0.76
CA PHE A 117 13.92 -20.12 0.52
C PHE A 117 13.47 -18.91 1.35
N SER A 118 14.24 -17.83 1.38
CA SER A 118 13.87 -16.58 2.02
C SER A 118 12.58 -15.99 1.40
N GLU A 119 12.49 -15.97 0.08
CA GLU A 119 11.27 -15.57 -0.65
C GLU A 119 10.06 -16.45 -0.28
N ALA A 120 10.26 -17.75 -0.15
CA ALA A 120 9.20 -18.70 0.22
C ALA A 120 8.69 -18.44 1.66
N ILE A 121 9.59 -18.15 2.62
CA ILE A 121 9.19 -17.76 3.99
C ILE A 121 8.34 -16.48 3.95
N TYR A 122 8.77 -15.45 3.23
CA TYR A 122 8.00 -14.22 3.09
C TYR A 122 6.59 -14.49 2.56
N LYS A 123 6.47 -15.29 1.49
CA LYS A 123 5.16 -15.66 0.92
C LYS A 123 4.29 -16.39 1.92
N ALA A 124 4.87 -17.35 2.67
CA ALA A 124 4.16 -18.09 3.69
C ALA A 124 3.60 -17.16 4.79
N ILE A 125 4.39 -16.16 5.22
CA ILE A 125 3.96 -15.15 6.20
C ILE A 125 2.88 -14.23 5.61
N ARG A 126 3.11 -13.68 4.41
CA ARG A 126 2.17 -12.78 3.73
C ARG A 126 0.80 -13.40 3.52
N ASP A 127 0.77 -14.68 3.24
CA ASP A 127 -0.44 -15.43 2.85
C ASP A 127 -1.10 -16.15 4.04
N THR A 128 -0.67 -15.86 5.28
CA THR A 128 -1.31 -16.40 6.49
C THR A 128 -2.78 -15.99 6.59
N PRO A 129 -3.64 -16.84 7.20
CA PRO A 129 -5.02 -16.49 7.48
C PRO A 129 -5.15 -15.18 8.28
N GLU A 130 -4.29 -14.96 9.26
CA GLU A 130 -4.24 -13.76 10.09
C GLU A 130 -3.98 -12.51 9.24
N ALA A 131 -2.98 -12.53 8.36
CA ALA A 131 -2.67 -11.42 7.46
C ALA A 131 -3.83 -11.15 6.48
N GLN A 132 -4.49 -12.18 5.99
CA GLN A 132 -5.66 -12.05 5.11
C GLN A 132 -6.86 -11.44 5.83
N VAL A 133 -7.11 -11.83 7.08
CA VAL A 133 -8.17 -11.26 7.93
C VAL A 133 -7.91 -9.78 8.18
N LEU A 134 -6.68 -9.38 8.51
CA LEU A 134 -6.31 -7.98 8.72
C LEU A 134 -6.54 -7.16 7.44
N ARG A 135 -6.08 -7.63 6.28
CA ARG A 135 -6.31 -6.98 4.99
C ARG A 135 -7.80 -6.87 4.65
N THR A 136 -8.57 -7.91 4.91
CA THR A 136 -10.01 -7.90 4.66
C THR A 136 -10.73 -6.88 5.55
N LYS A 137 -10.41 -6.84 6.84
CA LYS A 137 -10.95 -5.84 7.78
C LYS A 137 -10.63 -4.42 7.31
N TYR A 138 -9.37 -4.16 6.93
CA TYR A 138 -8.95 -2.87 6.41
C TYR A 138 -9.74 -2.46 5.15
N GLN A 139 -9.93 -3.39 4.20
CA GLN A 139 -10.73 -3.13 3.00
C GLN A 139 -12.20 -2.81 3.31
N ILE A 140 -12.77 -3.47 4.30
CA ILE A 140 -14.14 -3.17 4.76
C ILE A 140 -14.20 -1.75 5.34
N THR A 141 -13.26 -1.39 6.22
CA THR A 141 -13.17 -0.04 6.81
C THR A 141 -13.05 1.03 5.73
N LEU A 142 -12.16 0.85 4.75
CA LEU A 142 -12.02 1.78 3.63
C LEU A 142 -13.33 1.95 2.83
N LYS A 143 -14.05 0.86 2.59
CA LYS A 143 -15.37 0.94 1.90
C LYS A 143 -16.39 1.73 2.71
N GLU A 144 -16.42 1.54 4.03
CA GLU A 144 -17.32 2.28 4.92
C GLU A 144 -16.97 3.76 4.96
N GLU A 145 -15.70 4.11 5.05
CA GLU A 145 -15.23 5.49 5.03
C GLU A 145 -15.58 6.19 3.73
N ARG A 146 -15.32 5.56 2.59
CA ARG A 146 -15.76 6.09 1.27
C ARG A 146 -17.26 6.29 1.20
N LYS A 147 -18.05 5.36 1.77
CA LYS A 147 -19.52 5.52 1.85
C LYS A 147 -19.91 6.70 2.73
N LYS A 148 -19.20 6.93 3.83
CA LYS A 148 -19.42 8.09 4.70
C LYS A 148 -19.10 9.39 3.97
N LEU A 149 -17.97 9.48 3.25
CA LEU A 149 -17.60 10.65 2.43
C LEU A 149 -18.67 10.95 1.37
N LYS A 150 -19.10 9.94 0.61
CA LYS A 150 -20.19 10.06 -0.36
C LYS A 150 -21.44 10.68 0.26
N ASN A 151 -21.90 10.10 1.37
CA ASN A 151 -23.12 10.56 2.03
C ASN A 151 -22.98 11.98 2.61
N LYS A 152 -21.82 12.32 3.18
CA LYS A 152 -21.51 13.66 3.69
C LYS A 152 -21.58 14.70 2.57
N ARG A 153 -20.93 14.43 1.42
CA ARG A 153 -20.91 15.34 0.28
C ARG A 153 -22.31 15.50 -0.35
N ILE A 154 -23.04 14.40 -0.59
CA ILE A 154 -24.42 14.45 -1.10
C ILE A 154 -25.31 15.29 -0.19
N LYS A 155 -25.21 15.11 1.14
CA LYS A 155 -26.01 15.86 2.12
C LYS A 155 -25.63 17.35 2.15
N LYS A 156 -24.32 17.66 2.19
CA LYS A 156 -23.80 19.03 2.24
C LYS A 156 -24.24 19.85 1.03
N TYR A 157 -24.09 19.30 -0.17
CA TYR A 157 -24.34 20.00 -1.42
C TYR A 157 -25.71 19.67 -2.06
N LYS A 158 -26.52 18.83 -1.41
CA LYS A 158 -27.84 18.39 -1.92
C LYS A 158 -27.76 17.84 -3.35
N ILE A 159 -26.72 17.06 -3.65
CA ILE A 159 -26.39 16.60 -4.99
C ILE A 159 -27.46 15.65 -5.51
N LYS A 160 -28.00 15.95 -6.68
CA LYS A 160 -29.03 15.16 -7.40
C LYS A 160 -28.57 14.68 -8.77
N LYS A 161 -27.44 15.22 -9.27
CA LYS A 161 -26.87 14.94 -10.57
C LYS A 161 -25.42 14.54 -10.40
N ASP A 162 -24.89 13.82 -11.36
CA ASP A 162 -23.45 13.56 -11.51
C ASP A 162 -22.73 14.90 -11.68
N GLU A 163 -21.75 15.17 -10.81
CA GLU A 163 -21.10 16.49 -10.75
C GLU A 163 -20.22 16.79 -11.99
N LEU A 164 -19.89 15.78 -12.79
CA LEU A 164 -19.12 15.96 -14.02
C LEU A 164 -19.99 15.96 -15.28
N THR A 165 -20.94 15.03 -15.39
CA THR A 165 -21.71 14.84 -16.63
C THR A 165 -23.05 15.54 -16.64
N ASP A 166 -23.54 16.06 -15.51
CA ASP A 166 -24.90 16.61 -15.28
C ASP A 166 -26.04 15.61 -15.47
N ASN A 167 -25.75 14.35 -15.69
CA ASN A 167 -26.74 13.30 -15.78
C ASN A 167 -27.42 13.05 -14.43
N ALA A 168 -28.64 12.52 -14.45
CA ALA A 168 -29.36 12.15 -13.23
C ALA A 168 -28.50 11.17 -12.38
N LEU A 169 -28.37 11.44 -11.07
CA LEU A 169 -27.59 10.62 -10.18
C LEU A 169 -28.34 9.34 -9.80
N ILE A 170 -27.75 8.19 -10.08
CA ILE A 170 -28.24 6.89 -9.64
C ILE A 170 -27.66 6.64 -8.22
N LYS A 171 -28.32 7.17 -7.19
CA LYS A 171 -27.80 7.26 -5.81
C LYS A 171 -27.17 5.97 -5.27
N HIS A 172 -27.78 4.80 -5.51
CA HIS A 172 -27.28 3.52 -5.01
C HIS A 172 -26.02 3.05 -5.75
N ARG A 173 -25.78 3.54 -6.98
CA ARG A 173 -24.60 3.24 -7.82
C ARG A 173 -23.65 4.43 -7.95
N ALA A 174 -24.02 5.60 -7.38
CA ALA A 174 -23.10 6.73 -7.36
C ALA A 174 -21.89 6.45 -6.48
N GLU A 175 -20.75 7.02 -6.84
CA GLU A 175 -19.48 6.85 -6.15
C GLU A 175 -18.88 8.21 -5.80
N PHE A 176 -18.05 8.24 -4.75
CA PHE A 176 -17.21 9.38 -4.41
C PHE A 176 -15.90 9.19 -5.19
N SER A 177 -15.72 9.99 -6.23
CA SER A 177 -14.50 10.00 -7.04
C SER A 177 -13.55 11.04 -6.47
N HIS A 178 -12.37 10.62 -5.97
CA HIS A 178 -11.35 11.54 -5.52
C HIS A 178 -10.81 12.35 -6.71
N ILE A 179 -10.62 13.66 -6.51
CA ILE A 179 -9.97 14.55 -7.47
C ILE A 179 -8.46 14.28 -7.45
N ARG A 180 -7.84 14.36 -6.26
CA ARG A 180 -6.48 13.87 -6.04
C ARG A 180 -6.52 12.46 -5.48
N SER A 181 -5.80 11.55 -6.13
CA SER A 181 -5.81 10.12 -5.82
C SER A 181 -5.56 9.83 -4.34
N PHE A 182 -6.41 8.99 -3.73
CA PHE A 182 -6.24 8.49 -2.36
C PHE A 182 -4.87 7.83 -2.14
N ALA A 183 -4.31 7.18 -3.15
CA ALA A 183 -3.05 6.46 -3.03
C ALA A 183 -1.85 7.41 -2.87
N ILE A 184 -1.90 8.57 -3.50
CA ILE A 184 -0.80 9.55 -3.56
C ILE A 184 -1.00 10.65 -2.51
N PHE A 185 -2.21 11.19 -2.36
CA PHE A 185 -2.53 12.34 -1.52
C PHE A 185 -3.30 11.91 -0.27
N LYS A 186 -2.62 11.21 0.64
CA LYS A 186 -3.24 10.60 1.83
C LYS A 186 -3.73 11.63 2.85
N ASP A 187 -3.08 12.78 2.93
CA ASP A 187 -3.38 13.89 3.84
C ASP A 187 -4.75 14.53 3.61
N ILE A 188 -5.22 14.55 2.36
CA ILE A 188 -6.53 15.09 1.97
C ILE A 188 -7.53 14.00 1.55
N ALA A 189 -7.18 12.74 1.71
CA ALA A 189 -7.99 11.61 1.24
C ALA A 189 -9.39 11.54 1.89
N ASP A 190 -9.49 11.99 3.14
CA ASP A 190 -10.75 12.01 3.92
C ASP A 190 -11.51 13.35 3.81
N ASP A 191 -10.99 14.31 3.04
CA ASP A 191 -11.66 15.56 2.83
C ASP A 191 -12.77 15.42 1.78
N ILE A 192 -13.98 15.86 2.12
CA ILE A 192 -15.11 15.81 1.20
C ILE A 192 -14.95 16.75 0.00
N GLU A 193 -14.07 17.75 0.10
CA GLU A 193 -13.75 18.66 -1.00
C GLU A 193 -12.77 18.06 -2.00
N ASN A 194 -12.01 17.04 -1.58
CA ASN A 194 -11.16 16.26 -2.48
C ASN A 194 -11.93 15.21 -3.28
N GLY A 195 -13.19 15.43 -3.60
CA GLY A 195 -13.92 14.49 -4.44
C GLY A 195 -15.20 15.01 -5.01
N LEU A 196 -15.72 14.31 -5.99
CA LEU A 196 -16.96 14.58 -6.71
C LEU A 196 -17.88 13.37 -6.63
N ILE A 197 -19.18 13.60 -6.60
CA ILE A 197 -20.17 12.52 -6.68
C ILE A 197 -20.51 12.29 -8.15
N VAL A 198 -20.17 11.11 -8.62
CA VAL A 198 -20.35 10.71 -10.00
C VAL A 198 -21.10 9.39 -10.10
N ASN A 199 -21.72 9.11 -11.22
CA ASN A 199 -22.27 7.80 -11.51
C ASN A 199 -21.13 6.78 -11.69
N LYS A 200 -21.39 5.51 -11.42
CA LYS A 200 -20.41 4.44 -11.54
C LYS A 200 -19.73 4.40 -12.91
N SER A 201 -20.50 4.59 -13.99
CA SER A 201 -19.95 4.64 -15.36
C SER A 201 -18.96 5.77 -15.57
N THR A 202 -19.22 6.95 -14.99
CA THR A 202 -18.29 8.10 -15.03
C THR A 202 -17.01 7.78 -14.24
N HIS A 203 -17.14 7.17 -13.06
CA HIS A 203 -15.99 6.77 -12.23
C HIS A 203 -15.13 5.70 -12.90
N GLU A 204 -15.75 4.73 -13.59
CA GLU A 204 -15.03 3.70 -14.35
C GLU A 204 -14.18 4.30 -15.48
N ILE A 205 -14.66 5.36 -16.14
CA ILE A 205 -13.87 6.08 -17.16
C ILE A 205 -12.66 6.76 -16.49
N ILE A 206 -12.86 7.51 -15.40
CA ILE A 206 -11.78 8.17 -14.66
C ILE A 206 -10.71 7.16 -14.22
N THR A 207 -11.14 6.01 -13.69
CA THR A 207 -10.24 4.95 -13.24
C THR A 207 -9.46 4.32 -14.40
N LYS A 208 -10.14 4.09 -15.54
CA LYS A 208 -9.50 3.51 -16.73
C LYS A 208 -8.43 4.42 -17.32
N GLU A 209 -8.65 5.73 -17.30
CA GLU A 209 -7.68 6.73 -17.77
C GLU A 209 -6.54 6.98 -16.76
N GLY A 210 -6.58 6.37 -15.57
CA GLY A 210 -5.51 6.43 -14.59
C GLY A 210 -5.29 7.81 -13.96
N ILE A 211 -6.35 8.61 -13.83
CA ILE A 211 -6.31 9.99 -13.32
C ILE A 211 -5.87 10.01 -11.85
N ASN A 212 -4.87 10.83 -11.54
CA ASN A 212 -4.29 10.95 -10.20
C ASN A 212 -4.44 12.33 -9.56
N ASP A 213 -4.61 13.39 -10.35
CA ASP A 213 -4.71 14.75 -9.84
C ASP A 213 -5.76 15.59 -10.58
N GLU A 214 -5.93 16.83 -10.11
CA GLU A 214 -6.93 17.77 -10.63
C GLU A 214 -6.64 18.22 -12.05
N ASP A 215 -5.38 18.32 -12.45
CA ASP A 215 -5.00 18.80 -13.77
C ASP A 215 -5.27 17.73 -14.83
N GLU A 216 -4.95 16.47 -14.52
CA GLU A 216 -5.29 15.31 -15.35
C GLU A 216 -6.81 15.15 -15.48
N LEU A 217 -7.56 15.30 -14.36
CA LEU A 217 -9.01 15.25 -14.40
C LEU A 217 -9.63 16.38 -15.23
N LEU A 218 -9.06 17.61 -15.16
CA LEU A 218 -9.49 18.73 -15.96
C LEU A 218 -9.31 18.47 -17.46
N ILE A 219 -8.18 17.89 -17.85
CA ILE A 219 -7.90 17.51 -19.25
C ILE A 219 -8.95 16.51 -19.72
N LEU A 220 -9.18 15.44 -18.96
CA LEU A 220 -10.20 14.45 -19.28
C LEU A 220 -11.61 15.07 -19.39
N CYS A 221 -11.98 15.97 -18.47
CA CYS A 221 -13.26 16.66 -18.54
C CYS A 221 -13.43 17.47 -19.83
N LYS A 222 -12.39 18.18 -20.26
CA LYS A 222 -12.39 18.93 -21.52
C LYS A 222 -12.55 18.02 -22.74
N GLU A 223 -11.83 16.91 -22.78
CA GLU A 223 -11.90 15.92 -23.86
C GLU A 223 -13.29 15.27 -23.98
N LYS A 224 -13.94 14.99 -22.85
CA LYS A 224 -15.27 14.36 -22.80
C LYS A 224 -16.43 15.36 -22.86
N GLY A 225 -16.15 16.67 -22.86
CA GLY A 225 -17.19 17.71 -22.79
C GLY A 225 -17.92 17.74 -21.43
N TRP A 226 -17.26 17.32 -20.35
CA TRP A 226 -17.79 17.32 -19.00
C TRP A 226 -17.63 18.69 -18.34
N LYS A 227 -18.31 18.90 -17.20
CA LYS A 227 -18.21 20.12 -16.41
C LYS A 227 -16.80 20.31 -15.82
N THR A 228 -16.35 21.55 -15.80
CA THR A 228 -15.02 21.95 -15.30
C THR A 228 -15.07 22.99 -14.18
N ASP A 229 -16.29 23.43 -13.77
CA ASP A 229 -16.48 24.47 -12.75
C ASP A 229 -16.00 24.03 -11.34
N TRP A 230 -15.88 22.75 -11.12
CA TRP A 230 -15.31 22.16 -9.91
C TRP A 230 -13.83 22.51 -9.72
N TYR A 231 -13.07 22.67 -10.82
CA TYR A 231 -11.63 22.87 -10.80
C TYR A 231 -11.20 24.13 -10.03
N ASN A 232 -11.81 25.26 -10.35
CA ASN A 232 -11.50 26.52 -9.66
C ASN A 232 -11.94 26.52 -8.20
N LYS A 233 -13.01 25.80 -7.86
CA LYS A 233 -13.46 25.63 -6.47
C LYS A 233 -12.45 24.79 -5.69
N PHE A 234 -11.98 23.69 -6.28
CA PHE A 234 -10.98 22.80 -5.72
C PHE A 234 -9.65 23.54 -5.47
N LYS A 235 -9.08 24.20 -6.48
CA LYS A 235 -7.84 24.97 -6.34
C LYS A 235 -7.94 26.01 -5.24
N ARG A 236 -9.02 26.80 -5.22
CA ARG A 236 -9.24 27.82 -4.19
C ARG A 236 -9.28 27.22 -2.79
N TYR A 237 -9.92 26.05 -2.62
CA TYR A 237 -10.04 25.39 -1.31
C TYR A 237 -8.68 24.92 -0.78
N PHE A 238 -7.87 24.27 -1.63
CA PHE A 238 -6.60 23.66 -1.22
C PHE A 238 -5.38 24.60 -1.36
N GLU A 239 -5.48 25.74 -2.03
CA GLU A 239 -4.42 26.75 -2.10
C GLU A 239 -4.53 27.80 -0.98
N LEU A 240 -5.69 27.95 -0.35
CA LEU A 240 -5.94 28.92 0.72
C LEU A 240 -5.94 28.31 2.13
N ASN A 241 -5.86 27.01 2.26
CA ASN A 241 -5.78 26.25 3.50
C ASN A 241 -4.47 25.46 3.55
#